data_9c43b49a4ad09bcfe43a34b967d7060d
#
_entry.id   9c43b49a4ad09bcfe43a34b967d7060d
#
_cell.length_a   1.000
_cell.length_b   1.000
_cell.length_c   1.000
_cell.angle_alpha   90.00
_cell.angle_beta   90.00
_cell.angle_gamma   90.00
#
_symmetry.space_group_name_H-M   'P 1'
#
loop_
_entity.id
_entity.type
_entity.pdbx_description
1 polymer ?
#
loop_
_entity_poly.entity_id
_entity_poly.type
_entity_poly.pdbx_seq_one_letter_code
_entity_poly.pdbx_strand_id
1 'polypeptide(L)'
;MKNSRIKNGIMRIVQGIIIGAGAILPGISGGVLAVVFGIYRPAMELLTHPRRALQRYWRMLLAVGIGWAIGFLGGGSVILALFHQSETVATCLFIGLILGTLPDLWHEAGTQGRGNGSYISLIVSFLALFGALMAVKFSSFAEMPANFWGFLFCGVLWGFSFI
;
A
#
# COMPACT_ATOMS: atom_id res chain seq x y z
N MET A 1 -10.85 35.12 -4.43
CA MET A 1 -9.57 34.38 -4.58
C MET A 1 -9.13 33.65 -3.33
N LYS A 2 -9.40 34.10 -2.10
CA LYS A 2 -9.02 33.39 -0.84
C LYS A 2 -9.79 32.09 -0.61
N ASN A 3 -11.10 32.06 -0.93
CA ASN A 3 -11.96 30.86 -0.76
C ASN A 3 -11.59 29.70 -1.67
N SER A 4 -11.10 29.93 -2.89
CA SER A 4 -10.69 28.85 -3.79
C SER A 4 -9.40 28.17 -3.34
N ARG A 5 -8.48 28.91 -2.72
CA ARG A 5 -7.23 28.33 -2.17
C ARG A 5 -7.48 27.43 -0.96
N ILE A 6 -8.40 27.83 -0.07
CA ILE A 6 -8.78 27.04 1.12
C ILE A 6 -9.52 25.76 0.65
N LYS A 7 -10.46 25.88 -0.29
CA LYS A 7 -11.19 24.75 -0.86
C LYS A 7 -10.26 23.73 -1.52
N ASN A 8 -9.25 24.21 -2.24
CA ASN A 8 -8.23 23.34 -2.83
C ASN A 8 -7.34 22.65 -1.78
N GLY A 9 -7.01 23.34 -0.67
CA GLY A 9 -6.24 22.75 0.43
C GLY A 9 -7.00 21.62 1.13
N ILE A 10 -8.25 21.86 1.48
CA ILE A 10 -9.13 20.86 2.12
C ILE A 10 -9.32 19.66 1.20
N MET A 11 -9.57 19.88 -0.08
CA MET A 11 -9.70 18.80 -1.06
C MET A 11 -8.43 17.93 -1.11
N ARG A 12 -7.24 18.55 -1.06
CA ARG A 12 -5.96 17.80 -1.05
C ARG A 12 -5.76 16.99 0.22
N ILE A 13 -6.21 17.48 1.39
CA ILE A 13 -6.20 16.72 2.64
C ILE A 13 -7.13 15.50 2.52
N VAL A 14 -8.35 15.69 2.02
CA VAL A 14 -9.31 14.59 1.82
C VAL A 14 -8.75 13.53 0.86
N GLN A 15 -8.16 13.94 -0.26
CA GLN A 15 -7.48 13.04 -1.18
C GLN A 15 -6.35 12.27 -0.49
N GLY A 16 -5.56 12.94 0.34
CA GLY A 16 -4.52 12.32 1.16
C GLY A 16 -5.08 11.28 2.12
N ILE A 17 -6.18 11.58 2.82
CA ILE A 17 -6.86 10.65 3.74
C ILE A 17 -7.27 9.37 3.00
N ILE A 18 -7.88 9.51 1.84
CA ILE A 18 -8.33 8.37 1.03
C ILE A 18 -7.13 7.53 0.56
N ILE A 19 -6.03 8.16 0.13
CA ILE A 19 -4.81 7.45 -0.26
C ILE A 19 -4.20 6.74 0.95
N GLY A 20 -4.14 7.39 2.12
CA GLY A 20 -3.59 6.81 3.34
C GLY A 20 -4.40 5.62 3.84
N ALA A 21 -5.72 5.72 3.83
CA ALA A 21 -6.61 4.61 4.16
C ALA A 21 -6.49 3.46 3.15
N GLY A 22 -6.40 3.79 1.84
CA GLY A 22 -6.21 2.80 0.78
C GLY A 22 -4.87 2.07 0.83
N ALA A 23 -3.85 2.67 1.47
CA ALA A 23 -2.54 2.03 1.65
C ALA A 23 -2.56 0.88 2.68
N ILE A 24 -3.58 0.82 3.53
CA ILE A 24 -3.71 -0.20 4.59
C ILE A 24 -4.65 -1.32 4.14
N LEU A 25 -5.69 -0.96 3.38
CA LEU A 25 -6.71 -1.91 2.96
C LEU A 25 -6.18 -2.78 1.80
N PRO A 26 -6.16 -4.11 1.93
CA PRO A 26 -5.82 -4.98 0.82
C PRO A 26 -6.85 -4.79 -0.30
N GLY A 27 -6.37 -4.79 -1.54
CA GLY A 27 -7.24 -4.62 -2.70
C GLY A 27 -7.42 -3.16 -3.16
N ILE A 28 -7.09 -2.17 -2.34
CA ILE A 28 -7.10 -0.77 -2.73
C ILE A 28 -5.66 -0.27 -2.79
N SER A 29 -5.17 -0.01 -4.00
CA SER A 29 -3.82 0.52 -4.16
C SER A 29 -3.80 2.03 -3.93
N GLY A 30 -3.14 2.47 -2.86
CA GLY A 30 -2.89 3.89 -2.61
C GLY A 30 -2.15 4.57 -3.77
N GLY A 31 -1.31 3.82 -4.50
CA GLY A 31 -0.64 4.29 -5.71
C GLY A 31 -1.61 4.60 -6.85
N VAL A 32 -2.57 3.73 -7.11
CA VAL A 32 -3.64 3.94 -8.11
C VAL A 32 -4.47 5.17 -7.74
N LEU A 33 -4.84 5.31 -6.46
CA LEU A 33 -5.56 6.49 -5.98
C LEU A 33 -4.74 7.78 -6.18
N ALA A 34 -3.42 7.73 -5.95
CA ALA A 34 -2.53 8.86 -6.20
C ALA A 34 -2.48 9.24 -7.69
N VAL A 35 -2.54 8.27 -8.60
CA VAL A 35 -2.65 8.50 -10.04
C VAL A 35 -3.97 9.18 -10.39
N VAL A 36 -5.10 8.63 -9.92
CA VAL A 36 -6.45 9.17 -10.16
C VAL A 36 -6.58 10.61 -9.66
N PHE A 37 -6.02 10.92 -8.50
CA PHE A 37 -6.05 12.27 -7.93
C PHE A 37 -4.98 13.22 -8.51
N GLY A 38 -4.15 12.75 -9.44
CA GLY A 38 -3.08 13.53 -10.05
C GLY A 38 -1.94 13.91 -9.09
N ILE A 39 -1.77 13.13 -8.02
CA ILE A 39 -0.75 13.33 -6.97
C ILE A 39 0.52 12.53 -7.29
N TYR A 40 0.40 11.47 -8.09
CA TYR A 40 1.49 10.56 -8.41
C TYR A 40 2.72 11.27 -9.01
N ARG A 41 2.53 12.13 -10.03
CA ARG A 41 3.64 12.85 -10.65
C ARG A 41 4.41 13.74 -9.67
N PRO A 42 3.77 14.63 -8.87
CA PRO A 42 4.46 15.39 -7.83
C PRO A 42 5.14 14.54 -6.77
N ALA A 43 4.57 13.37 -6.42
CA ALA A 43 5.19 12.44 -5.48
C ALA A 43 6.45 11.80 -6.07
N MET A 44 6.42 11.38 -7.33
CA MET A 44 7.60 10.84 -8.02
C MET A 44 8.68 11.92 -8.24
N GLU A 45 8.28 13.16 -8.56
CA GLU A 45 9.23 14.27 -8.66
C GLU A 45 9.89 14.57 -7.30
N LEU A 46 9.18 14.37 -6.19
CA LEU A 46 9.76 14.49 -4.85
C LEU A 46 10.85 13.44 -4.59
N LEU A 47 10.69 12.22 -5.07
CA LEU A 47 11.66 11.15 -4.92
C LEU A 47 12.89 11.35 -5.81
N THR A 48 12.68 11.80 -7.04
CA THR A 48 13.78 11.97 -8.02
C THR A 48 14.51 13.30 -7.88
N HIS A 49 13.78 14.39 -7.62
CA HIS A 49 14.31 15.75 -7.54
C HIS A 49 13.71 16.53 -6.34
N PRO A 50 14.05 16.17 -5.11
CA PRO A 50 13.37 16.66 -3.90
C PRO A 50 13.35 18.18 -3.78
N ARG A 51 14.45 18.86 -4.13
CA ARG A 51 14.55 20.31 -4.05
C ARG A 51 13.60 21.02 -5.01
N ARG A 52 13.48 20.55 -6.25
CA ARG A 52 12.59 21.13 -7.27
C ARG A 52 11.12 20.87 -6.94
N ALA A 53 10.79 19.65 -6.55
CA ALA A 53 9.45 19.27 -6.17
C ALA A 53 8.96 20.05 -4.93
N LEU A 54 9.80 20.21 -3.91
CA LEU A 54 9.44 21.02 -2.75
C LEU A 54 9.21 22.49 -3.12
N GLN A 55 10.04 23.08 -3.94
CA GLN A 55 9.86 24.49 -4.37
C GLN A 55 8.56 24.70 -5.14
N ARG A 56 8.16 23.70 -5.95
CA ARG A 56 7.00 23.80 -6.84
C ARG A 56 5.70 23.36 -6.20
N TYR A 57 5.72 22.26 -5.41
CA TYR A 57 4.50 21.56 -4.94
C TYR A 57 4.38 21.48 -3.41
N TRP A 58 5.23 22.20 -2.63
CA TRP A 58 5.31 22.02 -1.18
C TRP A 58 3.96 22.12 -0.46
N ARG A 59 3.09 23.09 -0.83
CA ARG A 59 1.76 23.25 -0.22
C ARG A 59 0.84 22.07 -0.49
N MET A 60 0.90 21.54 -1.69
CA MET A 60 0.13 20.39 -2.10
C MET A 60 0.65 19.12 -1.40
N LEU A 61 1.96 18.92 -1.41
CA LEU A 61 2.60 17.77 -0.78
C LEU A 61 2.39 17.76 0.74
N LEU A 62 2.46 18.92 1.40
CA LEU A 62 2.12 19.03 2.81
C LEU A 62 0.65 18.70 3.09
N ALA A 63 -0.28 19.26 2.33
CA ALA A 63 -1.70 18.98 2.54
C ALA A 63 -2.04 17.49 2.31
N VAL A 64 -1.49 16.90 1.25
CA VAL A 64 -1.65 15.46 0.97
C VAL A 64 -0.95 14.61 2.02
N GLY A 65 0.27 14.98 2.45
CA GLY A 65 1.03 14.26 3.47
C GLY A 65 0.34 14.25 4.83
N ILE A 66 -0.22 15.38 5.25
CA ILE A 66 -1.04 15.46 6.47
C ILE A 66 -2.28 14.57 6.35
N GLY A 67 -2.98 14.67 5.21
CA GLY A 67 -4.14 13.82 4.94
C GLY A 67 -3.76 12.33 4.93
N TRP A 68 -2.67 11.98 4.28
CA TRP A 68 -2.15 10.60 4.24
C TRP A 68 -1.84 10.07 5.65
N ALA A 69 -1.16 10.85 6.47
CA ALA A 69 -0.87 10.45 7.85
C ALA A 69 -2.16 10.22 8.68
N ILE A 70 -3.15 11.12 8.54
CA ILE A 70 -4.45 10.96 9.19
C ILE A 70 -5.17 9.70 8.70
N GLY A 71 -5.20 9.48 7.39
CA GLY A 71 -5.84 8.31 6.78
C GLY A 71 -5.15 7.00 7.15
N PHE A 72 -3.82 7.01 7.15
CA PHE A 72 -3.02 5.85 7.52
C PHE A 72 -3.18 5.50 9.01
N LEU A 73 -2.97 6.45 9.91
CA LEU A 73 -3.10 6.21 11.36
C LEU A 73 -4.56 5.93 11.76
N GLY A 74 -5.50 6.70 11.22
CA GLY A 74 -6.92 6.51 11.50
C GLY A 74 -7.44 5.18 10.95
N GLY A 75 -7.11 4.84 9.71
CA GLY A 75 -7.45 3.55 9.11
C GLY A 75 -6.83 2.38 9.87
N GLY A 76 -5.54 2.50 10.25
CA GLY A 76 -4.87 1.50 11.08
C GLY A 76 -5.55 1.28 12.42
N SER A 77 -5.97 2.37 13.08
CA SER A 77 -6.70 2.29 14.36
C SER A 77 -8.07 1.61 14.21
N VAL A 78 -8.77 1.87 13.12
CA VAL A 78 -10.06 1.20 12.81
C VAL A 78 -9.86 -0.29 12.60
N ILE A 79 -8.83 -0.67 11.83
CA ILE A 79 -8.51 -2.08 11.60
C ILE A 79 -8.12 -2.76 12.90
N LEU A 80 -7.27 -2.13 13.72
CA LEU A 80 -6.88 -2.66 15.01
C LEU A 80 -8.10 -2.87 15.93
N ALA A 81 -9.01 -1.90 15.99
CA ALA A 81 -10.24 -2.03 16.74
C ALA A 81 -11.13 -3.19 16.25
N LEU A 82 -11.19 -3.38 14.91
CA LEU A 82 -11.93 -4.49 14.32
C LEU A 82 -11.34 -5.86 14.71
N PHE A 83 -10.03 -6.00 14.72
CA PHE A 83 -9.35 -7.20 15.19
C PHE A 83 -9.58 -7.45 16.68
N HIS A 84 -9.56 -6.41 17.51
CA HIS A 84 -9.87 -6.53 18.94
C HIS A 84 -11.31 -6.95 19.19
N GLN A 85 -12.25 -6.51 18.37
CA GLN A 85 -13.66 -6.85 18.53
C GLN A 85 -13.98 -8.28 18.07
N SER A 86 -13.43 -8.70 16.94
CA SER A 86 -13.58 -10.06 16.42
C SER A 86 -12.52 -10.36 15.37
N GLU A 87 -11.53 -11.16 15.76
CA GLU A 87 -10.46 -11.61 14.87
C GLU A 87 -11.00 -12.36 13.66
N THR A 88 -12.03 -13.18 13.85
CA THR A 88 -12.65 -13.96 12.77
C THR A 88 -13.30 -13.06 11.73
N VAL A 89 -14.07 -12.06 12.17
CA VAL A 89 -14.74 -11.13 11.23
C VAL A 89 -13.72 -10.30 10.48
N ALA A 90 -12.70 -9.79 11.18
CA ALA A 90 -11.62 -9.04 10.57
C ALA A 90 -10.88 -9.87 9.51
N THR A 91 -10.52 -11.10 9.84
CA THR A 91 -9.84 -12.02 8.91
C THR A 91 -10.72 -12.35 7.70
N CYS A 92 -12.00 -12.65 7.89
CA CYS A 92 -12.93 -12.89 6.79
C CYS A 92 -13.08 -11.66 5.86
N LEU A 93 -13.14 -10.45 6.45
CA LEU A 93 -13.17 -9.22 5.67
C LEU A 93 -11.93 -9.06 4.80
N PHE A 94 -10.74 -9.28 5.36
CA PHE A 94 -9.49 -9.19 4.63
C PHE A 94 -9.38 -10.23 3.51
N ILE A 95 -9.77 -11.48 3.80
CA ILE A 95 -9.82 -12.54 2.79
C ILE A 95 -10.79 -12.13 1.66
N GLY A 96 -11.97 -11.60 2.00
CA GLY A 96 -12.93 -11.13 1.01
C GLY A 96 -12.41 -10.00 0.12
N LEU A 97 -11.71 -9.02 0.72
CA LEU A 97 -11.08 -7.93 -0.03
C LEU A 97 -9.99 -8.44 -0.98
N ILE A 98 -9.14 -9.36 -0.52
CA ILE A 98 -8.09 -9.97 -1.35
C ILE A 98 -8.71 -10.79 -2.49
N LEU A 99 -9.71 -11.62 -2.20
CA LEU A 99 -10.40 -12.40 -3.22
C LEU A 99 -11.13 -11.50 -4.23
N GLY A 100 -11.66 -10.36 -3.78
CA GLY A 100 -12.32 -9.38 -4.65
C GLY A 100 -11.38 -8.76 -5.69
N THR A 101 -10.07 -8.72 -5.45
CA THR A 101 -9.09 -8.22 -6.44
C THR A 101 -8.61 -9.27 -7.42
N LEU A 102 -8.87 -10.55 -7.14
CA LEU A 102 -8.40 -11.66 -7.98
C LEU A 102 -8.87 -11.55 -9.45
N PRO A 103 -10.15 -11.21 -9.74
CA PRO A 103 -10.62 -11.09 -11.12
C PRO A 103 -9.85 -10.04 -11.91
N ASP A 104 -9.58 -8.87 -11.31
CA ASP A 104 -8.86 -7.78 -11.96
C ASP A 104 -7.40 -8.16 -12.23
N LEU A 105 -6.72 -8.74 -11.23
CA LEU A 105 -5.36 -9.25 -11.38
C LEU A 105 -5.28 -10.35 -12.45
N TRP A 106 -6.28 -11.23 -12.48
CA TRP A 106 -6.35 -12.28 -13.50
C TRP A 106 -6.53 -11.72 -14.90
N HIS A 107 -7.35 -10.70 -15.05
CA HIS A 107 -7.55 -10.01 -16.31
C HIS A 107 -6.27 -9.29 -16.76
N GLU A 108 -5.66 -8.53 -15.86
CA GLU A 108 -4.44 -7.76 -16.15
C GLU A 108 -3.26 -8.67 -16.52
N ALA A 109 -3.07 -9.76 -15.80
CA ALA A 109 -2.05 -10.76 -16.11
C ALA A 109 -2.26 -11.44 -17.48
N GLY A 110 -3.47 -11.36 -18.05
CA GLY A 110 -3.80 -11.89 -19.37
C GLY A 110 -3.58 -10.94 -20.55
N THR A 111 -3.37 -9.65 -20.30
CA THR A 111 -3.31 -8.62 -21.37
C THR A 111 -2.12 -8.77 -22.32
N GLN A 112 -1.02 -9.33 -21.86
CA GLN A 112 0.18 -9.57 -22.66
C GLN A 112 0.22 -10.98 -23.30
N GLY A 113 -0.86 -11.76 -23.18
CA GLY A 113 -0.96 -13.14 -23.63
C GLY A 113 -0.54 -14.14 -22.55
N ARG A 114 -1.19 -15.31 -22.56
CA ARG A 114 -0.90 -16.41 -21.61
C ARG A 114 -0.24 -17.55 -22.37
N GLY A 115 1.05 -17.72 -22.15
CA GLY A 115 1.78 -18.90 -22.64
C GLY A 115 1.87 -19.99 -21.56
N ASN A 116 2.25 -21.20 -21.94
CA ASN A 116 2.51 -22.29 -21.00
C ASN A 116 3.56 -21.91 -19.95
N GLY A 117 4.52 -21.06 -20.31
CA GLY A 117 5.50 -20.52 -19.38
C GLY A 117 4.90 -19.70 -18.23
N SER A 118 3.82 -18.96 -18.49
CA SER A 118 3.14 -18.17 -17.46
C SER A 118 2.49 -19.05 -16.38
N TYR A 119 1.90 -20.17 -16.78
CA TYR A 119 1.31 -21.12 -15.83
C TYR A 119 2.38 -21.85 -15.01
N ILE A 120 3.48 -22.23 -15.63
CA ILE A 120 4.62 -22.86 -14.93
C ILE A 120 5.21 -21.87 -13.93
N SER A 121 5.45 -20.62 -14.35
CA SER A 121 5.96 -19.56 -13.46
C SER A 121 5.03 -19.32 -12.27
N LEU A 122 3.72 -19.30 -12.48
CA LEU A 122 2.73 -19.13 -11.40
C LEU A 122 2.79 -20.27 -10.40
N ILE A 123 2.85 -21.53 -10.87
CA ILE A 123 2.93 -22.70 -10.00
C ILE A 123 4.26 -22.69 -9.21
N VAL A 124 5.37 -22.43 -9.90
CA VAL A 124 6.70 -22.38 -9.25
C VAL A 124 6.76 -21.28 -8.20
N SER A 125 6.25 -20.08 -8.51
CA SER A 125 6.21 -18.97 -7.56
C SER A 125 5.32 -19.26 -6.36
N PHE A 126 4.17 -19.89 -6.60
CA PHE A 126 3.27 -20.30 -5.52
C PHE A 126 3.91 -21.35 -4.61
N LEU A 127 4.53 -22.38 -5.18
CA LEU A 127 5.21 -23.41 -4.40
C LEU A 127 6.43 -22.85 -3.65
N ALA A 128 7.20 -21.95 -4.26
CA ALA A 128 8.33 -21.31 -3.62
C ALA A 128 7.87 -20.44 -2.43
N LEU A 129 6.81 -19.64 -2.60
CA LEU A 129 6.25 -18.81 -1.55
C LEU A 129 5.66 -19.66 -0.42
N PHE A 130 4.89 -20.71 -0.77
CA PHE A 130 4.32 -21.61 0.21
C PHE A 130 5.40 -22.37 0.98
N GLY A 131 6.44 -22.85 0.30
CA GLY A 131 7.60 -23.50 0.92
C GLY A 131 8.35 -22.56 1.86
N ALA A 132 8.56 -21.29 1.45
CA ALA A 132 9.19 -20.27 2.28
C ALA A 132 8.36 -19.99 3.55
N LEU A 133 7.03 -19.85 3.42
CA LEU A 133 6.14 -19.65 4.58
C LEU A 133 6.14 -20.84 5.53
N MET A 134 6.16 -22.08 4.99
CA MET A 134 6.29 -23.28 5.81
C MET A 134 7.66 -23.35 6.50
N ALA A 135 8.74 -23.03 5.79
CA ALA A 135 10.08 -23.00 6.37
C ALA A 135 10.18 -22.00 7.52
N VAL A 136 9.60 -20.80 7.37
CA VAL A 136 9.53 -19.79 8.45
C VAL A 136 8.69 -20.28 9.62
N LYS A 137 7.56 -20.95 9.37
CA LYS A 137 6.71 -21.51 10.44
C LYS A 137 7.40 -22.62 11.25
N PHE A 138 8.19 -23.45 10.60
CA PHE A 138 8.92 -24.57 11.26
C PHE A 138 10.29 -24.13 11.81
N SER A 139 10.85 -23.02 11.36
CA SER A 139 12.09 -22.48 11.88
C SER A 139 11.77 -21.44 12.95
N SER A 140 12.46 -21.50 14.09
CA SER A 140 12.37 -20.46 15.16
C SER A 140 12.78 -19.06 14.70
N PHE A 141 13.04 -18.86 13.43
CA PHE A 141 13.29 -17.55 12.80
C PHE A 141 12.07 -16.59 12.84
N ALA A 142 10.87 -17.11 13.18
CA ALA A 142 9.66 -16.28 13.30
C ALA A 142 9.68 -15.33 14.52
N GLU A 143 10.57 -15.56 15.48
CA GLU A 143 10.81 -14.65 16.61
C GLU A 143 11.95 -13.68 16.29
N MET A 144 11.80 -12.87 15.24
CA MET A 144 12.67 -11.70 15.12
C MET A 144 12.40 -10.79 16.31
N PRO A 145 13.41 -10.53 17.17
CA PRO A 145 13.20 -9.61 18.26
C PRO A 145 12.75 -8.26 17.69
N ALA A 146 11.75 -7.63 18.31
CA ALA A 146 11.23 -6.32 17.94
C ALA A 146 12.28 -5.23 18.26
N ASN A 147 13.45 -5.35 17.64
CA ASN A 147 14.59 -4.46 17.75
C ASN A 147 14.64 -3.53 16.53
N PHE A 148 15.29 -2.39 16.68
CA PHE A 148 15.53 -1.43 15.60
C PHE A 148 16.07 -2.10 14.32
N TRP A 149 16.97 -3.07 14.42
CA TRP A 149 17.55 -3.81 13.30
C TRP A 149 16.53 -4.71 12.59
N GLY A 150 15.61 -5.33 13.33
CA GLY A 150 14.51 -6.12 12.75
C GLY A 150 13.56 -5.25 11.94
N PHE A 151 13.17 -4.10 12.48
CA PHE A 151 12.33 -3.14 11.77
C PHE A 151 13.02 -2.56 10.53
N LEU A 152 14.32 -2.26 10.62
CA LEU A 152 15.12 -1.79 9.48
C LEU A 152 15.17 -2.84 8.38
N PHE A 153 15.42 -4.09 8.72
CA PHE A 153 15.46 -5.19 7.76
C PHE A 153 14.11 -5.42 7.07
N CYS A 154 13.02 -5.44 7.83
CA CYS A 154 11.66 -5.52 7.28
C CYS A 154 11.35 -4.32 6.39
N GLY A 155 11.74 -3.10 6.78
CA GLY A 155 11.56 -1.90 5.98
C GLY A 155 12.32 -1.93 4.66
N VAL A 156 13.56 -2.44 4.67
CA VAL A 156 14.36 -2.63 3.46
C VAL A 156 13.73 -3.67 2.53
N LEU A 157 13.33 -4.83 3.06
CA LEU A 157 12.64 -5.86 2.28
C LEU A 157 11.34 -5.33 1.67
N TRP A 158 10.58 -4.59 2.45
CA TRP A 158 9.35 -3.96 1.97
C TRP A 158 9.63 -2.94 0.88
N GLY A 159 10.68 -2.11 1.04
CA GLY A 159 11.13 -1.16 0.02
C GLY A 159 11.52 -1.84 -1.30
N PHE A 160 12.21 -2.97 -1.24
CA PHE A 160 12.56 -3.75 -2.43
C PHE A 160 11.35 -4.33 -3.17
N SER A 161 10.24 -4.56 -2.47
CA SER A 161 9.02 -5.06 -3.10
C SER A 161 8.30 -4.02 -3.98
N PHE A 162 8.70 -2.75 -3.92
CA PHE A 162 8.15 -1.66 -4.74
C PHE A 162 8.96 -1.37 -6.01
N ILE A 163 10.10 -1.99 -6.20
CA ILE A 163 10.96 -1.86 -7.39
C ILE A 163 10.68 -2.99 -8.37
#